data_36238f8d518224b57bd10e2c6a63daf2
#
_entry.id   36238f8d518224b57bd10e2c6a63daf2
#
_cell.length_a   1.000
_cell.length_b   1.000
_cell.length_c   1.000
_cell.angle_alpha   90.00
_cell.angle_beta   90.00
_cell.angle_gamma   90.00
#
_symmetry.space_group_name_H-M   'P 1'
#
loop_
_entity.id
_entity.type
_entity.pdbx_description
1 polymer ?
#
loop_
_entity_poly.entity_id
_entity_poly.type
_entity_poly.pdbx_seq_one_letter_code
_entity_poly.pdbx_strand_id
1 'polypeptide(L)'
;LDHRGPDGNGIELFHTSQNSTCLTHNRLSIIDLSSSARQPMSKYNSKLWITFNGEIYNYKEIREELINKGEVFFSNSDTEVILAAYKVWGTECFNKFIGMWAIAIYDSDENSLILCRDRLGIKPLYYTDTSREISFGSEPKILLAYNRNLSVLNNDSLSDYFSYRFPLGNKTFYKNIKIIEPGSFIK
;
A
#
# COMPACT_ATOMS: atom_id res chain seq x y z
N LEU A 1 9.26 -3.80 -11.85
CA LEU A 1 9.53 -2.55 -11.08
C LEU A 1 10.95 -2.46 -10.50
N ASP A 2 11.91 -3.17 -11.05
CA ASP A 2 13.26 -3.25 -10.48
C ASP A 2 13.94 -1.87 -10.34
N HIS A 3 13.58 -0.92 -11.23
CA HIS A 3 14.04 0.47 -11.15
C HIS A 3 13.57 1.21 -9.87
N ARG A 4 12.54 0.72 -9.16
CA ARG A 4 12.03 1.32 -7.91
C ARG A 4 12.55 0.64 -6.64
N GLY A 5 13.05 -0.58 -6.74
CA GLY A 5 13.52 -1.35 -5.59
C GLY A 5 14.45 -2.46 -6.02
N PRO A 6 15.74 -2.14 -6.22
CA PRO A 6 16.72 -3.11 -6.72
C PRO A 6 17.24 -4.07 -5.63
N ASP A 7 16.98 -3.79 -4.34
CA ASP A 7 17.61 -4.49 -3.21
C ASP A 7 16.93 -5.83 -2.87
N GLY A 8 15.84 -6.14 -3.53
CA GLY A 8 15.14 -7.42 -3.36
C GLY A 8 13.69 -7.36 -3.80
N ASN A 9 13.10 -8.53 -3.92
CA ASN A 9 11.68 -8.69 -4.23
C ASN A 9 11.04 -9.69 -3.28
N GLY A 10 9.72 -9.62 -3.15
CA GLY A 10 8.91 -10.55 -2.39
C GLY A 10 7.55 -10.71 -3.04
N ILE A 11 7.03 -11.93 -2.96
CA ILE A 11 5.71 -12.31 -3.47
C ILE A 11 5.08 -13.24 -2.43
N GLU A 12 3.85 -12.93 -2.05
CA GLU A 12 3.03 -13.78 -1.17
C GLU A 12 1.66 -14.00 -1.81
N LEU A 13 1.23 -15.25 -1.81
CA LEU A 13 -0.01 -15.72 -2.40
C LEU A 13 -0.91 -16.32 -1.32
N PHE A 14 -2.15 -15.85 -1.28
CA PHE A 14 -3.17 -16.31 -0.34
C PHE A 14 -4.34 -16.89 -1.12
N HIS A 15 -4.78 -18.06 -0.73
CA HIS A 15 -5.94 -18.73 -1.31
C HIS A 15 -6.97 -19.00 -0.22
N THR A 16 -8.17 -18.53 -0.45
CA THR A 16 -9.37 -18.93 0.33
C THR A 16 -10.29 -19.73 -0.58
N SER A 17 -11.37 -20.29 -0.03
CA SER A 17 -12.39 -20.97 -0.85
C SER A 17 -13.10 -20.05 -1.85
N GLN A 18 -13.00 -18.72 -1.67
CA GLN A 18 -13.73 -17.72 -2.46
C GLN A 18 -12.81 -16.82 -3.27
N ASN A 19 -11.60 -16.52 -2.77
CA ASN A 19 -10.72 -15.52 -3.35
C ASN A 19 -9.26 -15.96 -3.38
N SER A 20 -8.49 -15.33 -4.25
CA SER A 20 -7.03 -15.37 -4.25
C SER A 20 -6.48 -13.96 -4.14
N THR A 21 -5.56 -13.74 -3.22
CA THR A 21 -4.89 -12.45 -3.02
C THR A 21 -3.40 -12.63 -3.27
N CYS A 22 -2.80 -11.68 -3.99
CA CYS A 22 -1.36 -11.64 -4.24
C CYS A 22 -0.82 -10.28 -3.79
N LEU A 23 0.14 -10.30 -2.87
CA LEU A 23 0.92 -9.12 -2.49
C LEU A 23 2.33 -9.25 -3.06
N THR A 24 2.82 -8.17 -3.68
CA THR A 24 4.18 -8.11 -4.22
C THR A 24 4.88 -6.83 -3.75
N HIS A 25 6.21 -6.93 -3.60
CA HIS A 25 7.03 -5.78 -3.23
C HIS A 25 8.40 -5.83 -3.91
N ASN A 26 8.83 -4.68 -4.45
CA ASN A 26 10.22 -4.44 -4.85
C ASN A 26 10.84 -3.49 -3.82
N ARG A 27 11.88 -3.94 -3.14
CA ARG A 27 12.46 -3.27 -1.98
C ARG A 27 13.57 -2.31 -2.35
N LEU A 28 13.49 -1.10 -1.82
CA LEU A 28 14.60 -0.19 -1.62
C LEU A 28 14.86 -0.09 -0.11
N SER A 29 15.99 -0.60 0.37
CA SER A 29 16.30 -0.70 1.79
C SER A 29 16.84 0.61 2.33
N ILE A 30 16.15 1.22 3.32
CA ILE A 30 16.51 2.53 3.89
C ILE A 30 16.69 2.45 5.41
N ILE A 31 15.65 2.07 6.17
CA ILE A 31 15.66 2.10 7.64
C ILE A 31 16.29 0.85 8.23
N ASP A 32 15.81 -0.31 7.86
CA ASP A 32 16.30 -1.61 8.32
C ASP A 32 16.82 -2.41 7.13
N LEU A 33 18.11 -2.66 7.06
CA LEU A 33 18.76 -3.36 5.95
C LEU A 33 18.70 -4.89 6.11
N SER A 34 18.20 -5.39 7.24
CA SER A 34 18.15 -6.82 7.52
C SER A 34 17.06 -7.54 6.71
N SER A 35 17.14 -8.86 6.67
CA SER A 35 16.10 -9.71 6.08
C SER A 35 14.78 -9.69 6.84
N SER A 36 14.78 -9.33 8.13
CA SER A 36 13.57 -9.21 8.95
C SER A 36 12.64 -8.06 8.50
N ALA A 37 13.17 -7.08 7.77
CA ALA A 37 12.36 -6.00 7.17
C ALA A 37 11.92 -6.29 5.73
N ARG A 38 12.00 -7.53 5.28
CA ARG A 38 11.53 -7.93 3.95
C ARG A 38 10.02 -7.78 3.84
N GLN A 39 9.56 -7.40 2.65
CA GLN A 39 8.14 -7.26 2.31
C GLN A 39 7.78 -8.17 1.12
N PRO A 40 6.52 -8.65 1.02
CA PRO A 40 5.43 -8.44 1.98
C PRO A 40 5.83 -8.94 3.36
N MET A 41 5.50 -8.15 4.42
CA MET A 41 5.79 -8.50 5.81
C MET A 41 4.54 -9.04 6.49
N SER A 42 4.70 -10.06 7.35
CA SER A 42 3.60 -10.59 8.15
C SER A 42 3.84 -10.47 9.63
N LYS A 43 2.74 -10.45 10.39
CA LYS A 43 2.72 -10.49 11.86
C LYS A 43 1.49 -11.28 12.33
N TYR A 44 1.47 -11.68 13.61
CA TYR A 44 0.35 -12.40 14.24
C TYR A 44 0.05 -13.75 13.59
N ASN A 45 1.08 -14.61 13.51
CA ASN A 45 0.98 -15.94 12.88
C ASN A 45 0.51 -15.85 11.41
N SER A 46 1.05 -14.87 10.67
CA SER A 46 0.71 -14.63 9.27
C SER A 46 -0.77 -14.28 9.02
N LYS A 47 -1.44 -13.67 10.00
CA LYS A 47 -2.83 -13.20 9.84
C LYS A 47 -2.93 -11.82 9.24
N LEU A 48 -1.98 -10.95 9.56
CA LEU A 48 -1.85 -9.61 8.96
C LEU A 48 -0.63 -9.55 8.06
N TRP A 49 -0.81 -9.02 6.86
CA TRP A 49 0.22 -8.84 5.86
C TRP A 49 0.23 -7.42 5.34
N ILE A 50 1.41 -6.90 5.04
CA ILE A 50 1.58 -5.55 4.51
C ILE A 50 2.55 -5.51 3.34
N THR A 51 2.23 -4.69 2.35
CA THR A 51 3.20 -4.09 1.45
C THR A 51 3.11 -2.57 1.57
N PHE A 52 4.26 -1.93 1.71
CA PHE A 52 4.39 -0.53 2.09
C PHE A 52 5.48 0.16 1.29
N ASN A 53 5.14 1.29 0.67
CA ASN A 53 6.07 2.18 0.01
C ASN A 53 6.01 3.53 0.71
N GLY A 54 7.02 3.86 1.51
CA GLY A 54 7.01 5.10 2.26
C GLY A 54 7.98 5.12 3.43
N GLU A 55 7.71 6.03 4.36
CA GLU A 55 8.42 6.18 5.62
C GLU A 55 7.51 6.81 6.66
N ILE A 56 7.39 6.18 7.84
CA ILE A 56 6.69 6.73 9.00
C ILE A 56 7.72 7.39 9.92
N TYR A 57 7.81 8.71 9.88
CA TYR A 57 8.86 9.45 10.58
C TYR A 57 8.81 9.30 12.10
N ASN A 58 7.61 9.23 12.67
CA ASN A 58 7.38 9.06 14.11
C ASN A 58 7.19 7.59 14.52
N TYR A 59 7.78 6.64 13.77
CA TYR A 59 7.60 5.21 14.05
C TYR A 59 8.18 4.80 15.41
N LYS A 60 9.22 5.49 15.91
CA LYS A 60 9.85 5.17 17.20
C LYS A 60 8.91 5.47 18.36
N GLU A 61 8.28 6.63 18.34
CA GLU A 61 7.31 7.06 19.36
C GLU A 61 6.07 6.15 19.35
N ILE A 62 5.57 5.80 18.17
CA ILE A 62 4.47 4.86 18.02
C ILE A 62 4.86 3.47 18.52
N ARG A 63 6.08 3.01 18.24
CA ARG A 63 6.61 1.74 18.71
C ARG A 63 6.66 1.68 20.25
N GLU A 64 7.13 2.73 20.91
CA GLU A 64 7.15 2.82 22.38
C GLU A 64 5.72 2.76 22.97
N GLU A 65 4.76 3.48 22.37
CA GLU A 65 3.36 3.40 22.79
C GLU A 65 2.80 1.96 22.65
N LEU A 66 3.14 1.27 21.56
CA LEU A 66 2.71 -0.11 21.30
C LEU A 66 3.38 -1.11 22.26
N ILE A 67 4.66 -0.95 22.58
CA ILE A 67 5.36 -1.77 23.59
C ILE A 67 4.68 -1.64 24.95
N ASN A 68 4.31 -0.42 25.34
CA ASN A 68 3.58 -0.18 26.60
C ASN A 68 2.18 -0.82 26.61
N LYS A 69 1.64 -1.16 25.44
CA LYS A 69 0.39 -1.92 25.27
C LYS A 69 0.62 -3.44 25.16
N GLY A 70 1.86 -3.90 25.29
CA GLY A 70 2.21 -5.33 25.27
C GLY A 70 2.64 -5.86 23.89
N GLU A 71 2.83 -5.02 22.89
CA GLU A 71 3.31 -5.46 21.58
C GLU A 71 4.81 -5.80 21.61
N VAL A 72 5.16 -6.88 20.91
CA VAL A 72 6.54 -7.35 20.76
C VAL A 72 6.95 -7.20 19.30
N PHE A 73 8.19 -6.77 19.07
CA PHE A 73 8.74 -6.51 17.75
C PHE A 73 9.95 -7.39 17.45
N PHE A 74 10.08 -7.83 16.21
CA PHE A 74 11.19 -8.68 15.73
C PHE A 74 12.12 -7.96 14.75
N SER A 75 11.74 -6.78 14.26
CA SER A 75 12.55 -5.92 13.38
C SER A 75 12.65 -4.50 13.92
N ASN A 76 13.49 -3.68 13.30
CA ASN A 76 13.57 -2.25 13.57
C ASN A 76 12.85 -1.42 12.52
N SER A 77 12.03 -2.07 11.68
CA SER A 77 11.33 -1.44 10.57
C SER A 77 10.07 -0.69 11.04
N ASP A 78 9.80 0.45 10.42
CA ASP A 78 8.53 1.15 10.51
C ASP A 78 7.38 0.33 9.92
N THR A 79 7.66 -0.54 8.95
CA THR A 79 6.68 -1.48 8.37
C THR A 79 6.04 -2.37 9.44
N GLU A 80 6.83 -2.91 10.37
CA GLU A 80 6.30 -3.73 11.48
C GLU A 80 5.46 -2.89 12.44
N VAL A 81 5.86 -1.63 12.65
CA VAL A 81 5.10 -0.70 13.50
C VAL A 81 3.73 -0.41 12.90
N ILE A 82 3.61 -0.30 11.57
CA ILE A 82 2.31 -0.13 10.90
C ILE A 82 1.39 -1.33 11.18
N LEU A 83 1.89 -2.58 11.04
CA LEU A 83 1.10 -3.78 11.32
C LEU A 83 0.62 -3.84 12.78
N ALA A 84 1.50 -3.53 13.73
CA ALA A 84 1.16 -3.50 15.15
C ALA A 84 0.15 -2.38 15.47
N ALA A 85 0.34 -1.21 14.89
CA ALA A 85 -0.57 -0.09 15.02
C ALA A 85 -1.98 -0.42 14.48
N TYR A 86 -2.04 -1.05 13.30
CA TYR A 86 -3.30 -1.50 12.72
C TYR A 86 -4.00 -2.55 13.60
N LYS A 87 -3.26 -3.50 14.17
CA LYS A 87 -3.82 -4.49 15.10
C LYS A 87 -4.45 -3.86 16.34
N VAL A 88 -3.80 -2.85 16.91
CA VAL A 88 -4.23 -2.22 18.18
C VAL A 88 -5.32 -1.18 17.98
N TRP A 89 -5.27 -0.40 16.89
CA TRP A 89 -6.14 0.76 16.69
C TRP A 89 -7.02 0.68 15.42
N GLY A 90 -6.93 -0.42 14.66
CA GLY A 90 -7.63 -0.51 13.38
C GLY A 90 -7.22 0.62 12.43
N THR A 91 -8.15 1.13 11.65
CA THR A 91 -7.92 2.23 10.71
C THR A 91 -7.56 3.57 11.36
N GLU A 92 -7.87 3.74 12.66
CA GLU A 92 -7.49 4.95 13.42
C GLU A 92 -5.97 5.12 13.55
N CYS A 93 -5.19 4.05 13.35
CA CYS A 93 -3.73 4.14 13.33
C CYS A 93 -3.21 5.12 12.27
N PHE A 94 -3.89 5.27 11.13
CA PHE A 94 -3.48 6.18 10.06
C PHE A 94 -3.49 7.66 10.50
N ASN A 95 -4.33 8.01 11.48
CA ASN A 95 -4.37 9.35 12.06
C ASN A 95 -3.16 9.66 12.94
N LYS A 96 -2.49 8.64 13.46
CA LYS A 96 -1.29 8.77 14.32
C LYS A 96 0.01 8.92 13.52
N PHE A 97 0.04 8.48 12.27
CA PHE A 97 1.26 8.48 11.46
C PHE A 97 1.65 9.89 11.00
N ILE A 98 2.92 10.20 11.08
CA ILE A 98 3.56 11.37 10.46
C ILE A 98 4.56 10.81 9.45
N GLY A 99 4.40 11.17 8.18
CA GLY A 99 5.27 10.63 7.13
C GLY A 99 4.63 10.66 5.75
N MET A 100 5.13 9.82 4.87
CA MET A 100 4.66 9.64 3.50
C MET A 100 4.46 8.14 3.24
N TRP A 101 3.31 7.76 2.70
CA TRP A 101 3.00 6.33 2.53
C TRP A 101 2.01 6.00 1.42
N ALA A 102 2.23 4.83 0.83
CA ALA A 102 1.25 4.02 0.14
C ALA A 102 1.26 2.64 0.82
N ILE A 103 0.18 2.28 1.48
CA ILE A 103 0.05 1.08 2.30
C ILE A 103 -1.01 0.16 1.69
N ALA A 104 -0.72 -1.14 1.62
CA ALA A 104 -1.72 -2.17 1.43
C ALA A 104 -1.61 -3.18 2.57
N ILE A 105 -2.69 -3.37 3.35
CA ILE A 105 -2.80 -4.35 4.43
C ILE A 105 -3.84 -5.39 4.03
N TYR A 106 -3.44 -6.67 4.07
CA TYR A 106 -4.34 -7.81 3.94
C TYR A 106 -4.53 -8.48 5.30
N ASP A 107 -5.79 -8.58 5.73
CA ASP A 107 -6.21 -9.29 6.92
C ASP A 107 -6.87 -10.61 6.49
N SER A 108 -6.19 -11.73 6.80
CA SER A 108 -6.68 -13.06 6.41
C SER A 108 -7.85 -13.55 7.26
N ASP A 109 -8.00 -13.08 8.50
CA ASP A 109 -9.12 -13.43 9.37
C ASP A 109 -10.42 -12.78 8.89
N GLU A 110 -10.33 -11.50 8.46
CA GLU A 110 -11.47 -10.76 7.91
C GLU A 110 -11.62 -10.93 6.39
N ASN A 111 -10.66 -11.58 5.72
CA ASN A 111 -10.55 -11.65 4.26
C ASN A 111 -10.72 -10.26 3.63
N SER A 112 -10.03 -9.28 4.17
CA SER A 112 -10.15 -7.88 3.78
C SER A 112 -8.82 -7.28 3.35
N LEU A 113 -8.88 -6.38 2.37
CA LEU A 113 -7.75 -5.60 1.87
C LEU A 113 -8.01 -4.12 2.12
N ILE A 114 -7.04 -3.45 2.76
CA ILE A 114 -7.05 -2.00 2.94
C ILE A 114 -5.95 -1.38 2.10
N LEU A 115 -6.30 -0.39 1.30
CA LEU A 115 -5.36 0.47 0.57
C LEU A 115 -5.43 1.87 1.15
N CYS A 116 -4.33 2.42 1.66
CA CYS A 116 -4.27 3.72 2.31
C CYS A 116 -3.15 4.59 1.74
N ARG A 117 -3.43 5.87 1.55
CA ARG A 117 -2.46 6.85 1.03
C ARG A 117 -2.26 7.99 2.02
N ASP A 118 -1.04 8.52 2.09
CA ASP A 118 -0.67 9.61 3.00
C ASP A 118 -1.48 10.89 2.75
N ARG A 119 -1.49 11.77 3.78
CA ARG A 119 -2.30 13.01 3.81
C ARG A 119 -2.06 13.96 2.66
N LEU A 120 -0.84 14.02 2.13
CA LEU A 120 -0.45 14.92 1.05
C LEU A 120 -0.36 14.21 -0.31
N GLY A 121 -0.57 12.86 -0.33
CA GLY A 121 -0.45 12.05 -1.54
C GLY A 121 0.97 12.01 -2.11
N ILE A 122 1.99 12.08 -1.25
CA ILE A 122 3.40 12.06 -1.67
C ILE A 122 3.74 10.72 -2.33
N LYS A 123 3.31 9.61 -1.73
CA LYS A 123 3.49 8.30 -2.35
C LYS A 123 2.30 7.97 -3.24
N PRO A 124 2.54 7.55 -4.49
CA PRO A 124 1.46 7.19 -5.40
C PRO A 124 0.86 5.82 -5.06
N LEU A 125 -0.46 5.71 -5.17
CA LEU A 125 -1.19 4.44 -5.04
C LEU A 125 -2.36 4.42 -6.02
N TYR A 126 -2.18 3.67 -7.11
CA TYR A 126 -3.17 3.49 -8.15
C TYR A 126 -3.92 2.19 -7.95
N TYR A 127 -5.18 2.18 -8.37
CA TYR A 127 -5.99 0.97 -8.33
C TYR A 127 -6.97 0.91 -9.50
N THR A 128 -7.43 -0.29 -9.76
CA THR A 128 -8.60 -0.58 -10.60
C THR A 128 -9.52 -1.51 -9.83
N ASP A 129 -10.79 -1.26 -9.93
CA ASP A 129 -11.84 -2.03 -9.26
C ASP A 129 -12.83 -2.51 -10.33
N THR A 130 -13.01 -3.81 -10.41
CA THR A 130 -13.94 -4.47 -11.30
C THR A 130 -14.89 -5.34 -10.48
N SER A 131 -15.98 -5.84 -11.09
CA SER A 131 -16.90 -6.76 -10.40
C SER A 131 -16.26 -8.07 -9.93
N ARG A 132 -15.02 -8.37 -10.33
CA ARG A 132 -14.35 -9.64 -10.06
C ARG A 132 -13.09 -9.50 -9.22
N GLU A 133 -12.41 -8.35 -9.31
CA GLU A 133 -11.10 -8.16 -8.69
C GLU A 133 -10.80 -6.69 -8.43
N ILE A 134 -9.97 -6.45 -7.43
CA ILE A 134 -9.26 -5.20 -7.21
C ILE A 134 -7.77 -5.44 -7.46
N SER A 135 -7.15 -4.55 -8.25
CA SER A 135 -5.71 -4.56 -8.47
C SER A 135 -5.13 -3.20 -8.13
N PHE A 136 -3.92 -3.15 -7.57
CA PHE A 136 -3.31 -1.90 -7.13
C PHE A 136 -1.79 -1.89 -7.38
N GLY A 137 -1.21 -0.70 -7.33
CA GLY A 137 0.24 -0.54 -7.45
C GLY A 137 0.71 0.90 -7.42
N SER A 138 2.03 1.08 -7.31
CA SER A 138 2.64 2.40 -7.25
C SER A 138 2.68 3.12 -8.60
N GLU A 139 2.44 2.43 -9.71
CA GLU A 139 2.46 3.01 -11.06
C GLU A 139 1.36 2.39 -11.94
N PRO A 140 0.68 3.18 -12.80
CA PRO A 140 -0.36 2.67 -13.69
C PRO A 140 0.14 1.56 -14.63
N LYS A 141 1.42 1.60 -15.02
CA LYS A 141 1.99 0.60 -15.93
C LYS A 141 1.96 -0.83 -15.40
N ILE A 142 1.93 -1.01 -14.05
CA ILE A 142 1.79 -2.34 -13.44
C ILE A 142 0.42 -2.91 -13.76
N LEU A 143 -0.62 -2.09 -13.58
CA LEU A 143 -2.00 -2.48 -13.86
C LEU A 143 -2.21 -2.76 -15.35
N LEU A 144 -1.60 -1.94 -16.21
CA LEU A 144 -1.64 -2.13 -17.66
C LEU A 144 -0.87 -3.39 -18.11
N ALA A 145 0.23 -3.72 -17.44
CA ALA A 145 0.99 -4.95 -17.74
C ALA A 145 0.19 -6.20 -17.34
N TYR A 146 -0.56 -6.12 -16.24
CA TYR A 146 -1.44 -7.18 -15.77
C TYR A 146 -2.68 -7.33 -16.67
N ASN A 147 -3.33 -6.21 -17.03
CA ASN A 147 -4.53 -6.23 -17.86
C ASN A 147 -4.50 -5.09 -18.90
N ARG A 148 -4.16 -5.42 -20.15
CA ARG A 148 -4.07 -4.47 -21.25
C ARG A 148 -5.42 -3.81 -21.63
N ASN A 149 -6.55 -4.40 -21.27
CA ASN A 149 -7.87 -3.79 -21.50
C ASN A 149 -8.09 -2.51 -20.68
N LEU A 150 -7.24 -2.24 -19.68
CA LEU A 150 -7.24 -0.99 -18.91
C LEU A 150 -6.68 0.21 -19.68
N SER A 151 -6.07 0.01 -20.85
CA SER A 151 -5.38 1.06 -21.64
C SER A 151 -6.34 2.04 -22.36
N VAL A 152 -7.61 2.06 -22.01
CA VAL A 152 -8.60 2.99 -22.59
C VAL A 152 -8.35 4.40 -22.05
N LEU A 153 -8.08 5.35 -22.94
CA LEU A 153 -7.80 6.75 -22.57
C LEU A 153 -9.03 7.42 -21.95
N ASN A 154 -8.76 8.27 -20.96
CA ASN A 154 -9.75 9.13 -20.32
C ASN A 154 -9.69 10.53 -20.94
N ASN A 155 -10.66 10.87 -21.80
CA ASN A 155 -10.70 12.15 -22.50
C ASN A 155 -10.86 13.35 -21.54
N ASP A 156 -11.58 13.18 -20.42
CA ASP A 156 -11.71 14.24 -19.42
C ASP A 156 -10.37 14.56 -18.78
N SER A 157 -9.57 13.53 -18.48
CA SER A 157 -8.22 13.72 -17.95
C SER A 157 -7.27 14.34 -18.96
N LEU A 158 -7.44 14.08 -20.24
CA LEU A 158 -6.69 14.79 -21.29
C LEU A 158 -7.05 16.26 -21.32
N SER A 159 -8.35 16.60 -21.24
CA SER A 159 -8.81 17.99 -21.14
C SER A 159 -8.26 18.68 -19.91
N ASP A 160 -8.30 18.03 -18.74
CA ASP A 160 -7.70 18.55 -17.51
C ASP A 160 -6.20 18.82 -17.72
N TYR A 161 -5.47 17.88 -18.33
CA TYR A 161 -4.03 18.03 -18.57
C TYR A 161 -3.67 19.21 -19.46
N PHE A 162 -4.43 19.45 -20.52
CA PHE A 162 -4.20 20.64 -21.37
C PHE A 162 -4.44 21.95 -20.64
N SER A 163 -5.39 21.95 -19.68
CA SER A 163 -5.73 23.17 -18.90
C SER A 163 -4.83 23.35 -17.67
N TYR A 164 -4.57 22.27 -16.91
CA TYR A 164 -3.96 22.32 -15.57
C TYR A 164 -2.61 21.60 -15.48
N ARG A 165 -2.19 20.87 -16.53
CA ARG A 165 -0.98 20.03 -16.58
C ARG A 165 -1.02 18.78 -15.74
N PHE A 166 -2.17 18.43 -15.17
CA PHE A 166 -2.41 17.16 -14.43
C PHE A 166 -3.91 16.82 -14.44
N PRO A 167 -4.28 15.53 -14.33
CA PRO A 167 -5.67 15.11 -14.13
C PRO A 167 -6.20 15.53 -12.77
N LEU A 168 -7.44 16.03 -12.71
CA LEU A 168 -8.08 16.47 -11.47
C LEU A 168 -8.73 15.32 -10.69
N GLY A 169 -8.75 15.45 -9.35
CA GLY A 169 -9.35 14.47 -8.44
C GLY A 169 -8.62 13.13 -8.45
N ASN A 170 -9.37 12.04 -8.45
CA ASN A 170 -8.83 10.67 -8.47
C ASN A 170 -8.68 10.08 -9.87
N LYS A 171 -8.85 10.88 -10.92
CA LYS A 171 -8.72 10.47 -12.32
C LYS A 171 -7.26 10.22 -12.69
N THR A 172 -7.05 9.33 -13.66
CA THR A 172 -5.78 9.14 -14.36
C THR A 172 -5.99 9.30 -15.87
N PHE A 173 -4.93 9.22 -16.66
CA PHE A 173 -5.06 9.18 -18.13
C PHE A 173 -5.78 7.92 -18.66
N TYR A 174 -6.07 6.96 -17.79
CA TYR A 174 -6.78 5.72 -18.12
C TYR A 174 -8.13 5.67 -17.42
N LYS A 175 -9.22 5.38 -18.18
CA LYS A 175 -10.61 5.41 -17.70
C LYS A 175 -10.86 4.56 -16.46
N ASN A 176 -10.22 3.38 -16.42
CA ASN A 176 -10.48 2.37 -15.39
C ASN A 176 -9.36 2.27 -14.35
N ILE A 177 -8.40 3.19 -14.39
CA ILE A 177 -7.35 3.29 -13.38
C ILE A 177 -7.57 4.59 -12.61
N LYS A 178 -7.71 4.49 -11.31
CA LYS A 178 -7.86 5.62 -10.39
C LYS A 178 -6.64 5.73 -9.49
N ILE A 179 -6.44 6.89 -8.91
CA ILE A 179 -5.48 7.10 -7.83
C ILE A 179 -6.24 7.24 -6.51
N ILE A 180 -5.74 6.66 -5.42
CA ILE A 180 -6.33 6.89 -4.10
C ILE A 180 -6.09 8.34 -3.71
N GLU A 181 -7.14 9.03 -3.27
CA GLU A 181 -7.04 10.44 -2.88
C GLU A 181 -6.13 10.63 -1.67
N PRO A 182 -5.43 11.78 -1.57
CA PRO A 182 -4.61 12.08 -0.40
C PRO A 182 -5.41 11.97 0.91
N GLY A 183 -4.80 11.39 1.95
CA GLY A 183 -5.41 11.25 3.27
C GLY A 183 -6.61 10.32 3.32
N SER A 184 -6.76 9.41 2.37
CA SER A 184 -7.88 8.48 2.31
C SER A 184 -7.45 7.02 2.29
N PHE A 185 -8.41 6.15 2.58
CA PHE A 185 -8.27 4.70 2.41
C PHE A 185 -9.55 4.08 1.82
N ILE A 186 -9.40 2.91 1.23
CA ILE A 186 -10.50 2.04 0.80
C ILE A 186 -10.34 0.67 1.47
N LYS A 187 -11.44 0.06 1.86
CA LYS A 187 -11.51 -1.30 2.40
C LYS A 187 -12.43 -2.15 1.54
#